data_942e31629f2bfb391527d50f0f7fd63a
#
_entry.id   942e31629f2bfb391527d50f0f7fd63a
#
_cell.length_a   1.000
_cell.length_b   1.000
_cell.length_c   1.000
_cell.angle_alpha   90.00
_cell.angle_beta   90.00
_cell.angle_gamma   90.00
#
_symmetry.space_group_name_H-M   'P 1'
#
loop_
_entity.id
_entity.type
_entity.pdbx_description
1 polymer ?
#
loop_
_entity_poly.entity_id
_entity_poly.type
_entity_poly.pdbx_seq_one_letter_code
_entity_poly.pdbx_strand_id
1 'polypeptide(L)'
;MKKVLLLLVLATTSMAASAQTQYSNPVLNRSAPDPTVIRVGNLFYLYSTEDVRNVPIYASRNLVRWQYFGTCFKNDTRPQMVPNGGIWAPDINQIGDKFVLYYSKSEWGGEWECGIGVAVADSPRGPFTDVGKLFISNEIGVQNSIDPFFIEDNGKKYLFWGSFRGIYCIELAEDGLSIKRGASKRQVAGTLTEGTYIHKHDGYYYLIGSAGSCCEGLNSTYHMVVARARRVTGPYYNRHGQGALNNYFEPLLDRNDDIIGPGHCSEIVQDDAGQDWILYHGYSANDGNGGRKVFLDRVYWDEDGWPRIGDGTPTISGDAPLFGDEVDVEDLPEEAEGFIVRPRTVRDSFFISSTIDNAHFKYQVVALHGEVVKQGEGRDRIHVDMSDTPEGMYIVNIKGKKGETSQKILRKP
;
A
#
# COMPACT_ATOMS: atom_id res chain seq x y z
N MET A 1 -19.66 40.73 -65.80
CA MET A 1 -20.14 40.35 -64.49
C MET A 1 -19.57 38.99 -64.12
N LYS A 2 -18.49 38.95 -63.31
CA LYS A 2 -17.85 37.70 -62.89
C LYS A 2 -18.46 37.28 -61.55
N LYS A 3 -19.09 36.11 -61.50
CA LYS A 3 -19.61 35.51 -60.29
C LYS A 3 -18.43 34.83 -59.54
N VAL A 4 -18.12 35.32 -58.36
CA VAL A 4 -17.18 34.69 -57.43
C VAL A 4 -17.97 33.67 -56.62
N LEU A 5 -17.62 32.40 -56.74
CA LEU A 5 -18.16 31.28 -55.97
C LEU A 5 -17.30 31.14 -54.69
N LEU A 6 -17.90 31.49 -53.53
CA LEU A 6 -17.23 31.33 -52.25
C LEU A 6 -17.47 29.88 -51.77
N LEU A 7 -16.45 29.04 -51.79
CA LEU A 7 -16.50 27.69 -51.19
C LEU A 7 -16.24 27.85 -49.65
N LEU A 8 -17.27 27.63 -48.86
CA LEU A 8 -17.13 27.45 -47.41
C LEU A 8 -16.64 26.01 -47.15
N VAL A 9 -15.38 25.85 -46.77
CA VAL A 9 -14.87 24.61 -46.23
C VAL A 9 -15.25 24.54 -44.75
N LEU A 10 -16.25 23.74 -44.43
CA LEU A 10 -16.53 23.34 -43.05
C LEU A 10 -15.44 22.32 -42.62
N ALA A 11 -14.51 22.78 -41.84
CA ALA A 11 -13.61 21.88 -41.10
C ALA A 11 -14.39 21.24 -39.95
N THR A 12 -14.86 20.03 -40.12
CA THR A 12 -15.36 19.19 -39.04
C THR A 12 -14.15 18.67 -38.27
N THR A 13 -13.81 19.30 -37.16
CA THR A 13 -12.93 18.70 -36.15
C THR A 13 -13.68 17.55 -35.50
N SER A 14 -13.45 16.34 -35.95
CA SER A 14 -13.85 15.13 -35.20
C SER A 14 -13.00 15.11 -33.92
N MET A 15 -13.57 15.50 -32.79
CA MET A 15 -13.05 15.10 -31.49
C MET A 15 -13.20 13.57 -31.43
N ALA A 16 -12.10 12.87 -31.60
CA ALA A 16 -12.03 11.46 -31.21
C ALA A 16 -12.21 11.45 -29.69
N ALA A 17 -13.40 11.05 -29.23
CA ALA A 17 -13.59 10.71 -27.83
C ALA A 17 -12.65 9.52 -27.57
N SER A 18 -11.57 9.74 -26.84
CA SER A 18 -10.76 8.64 -26.29
C SER A 18 -11.72 7.80 -25.45
N ALA A 19 -11.92 6.56 -25.82
CA ALA A 19 -12.70 5.64 -25.00
C ALA A 19 -11.97 5.51 -23.65
N GLN A 20 -12.66 5.82 -22.57
CA GLN A 20 -12.13 5.66 -21.22
C GLN A 20 -11.67 4.21 -21.03
N THR A 21 -10.41 4.01 -20.60
CA THR A 21 -9.89 2.67 -20.37
C THR A 21 -10.62 2.04 -19.18
N GLN A 22 -10.85 0.72 -19.24
CA GLN A 22 -11.48 -0.03 -18.17
C GLN A 22 -10.41 -0.60 -17.25
N TYR A 23 -10.72 -0.73 -15.96
CA TYR A 23 -9.92 -1.49 -15.01
C TYR A 23 -10.70 -2.65 -14.41
N SER A 24 -9.98 -3.59 -13.83
CA SER A 24 -10.53 -4.68 -13.03
C SER A 24 -9.74 -4.83 -11.74
N ASN A 25 -10.44 -5.05 -10.66
CA ASN A 25 -9.86 -5.36 -9.35
C ASN A 25 -9.49 -6.85 -9.22
N PRO A 26 -8.41 -7.17 -8.49
CA PRO A 26 -7.48 -6.25 -7.84
C PRO A 26 -6.54 -5.57 -8.85
N VAL A 27 -6.25 -4.27 -8.65
CA VAL A 27 -5.30 -3.53 -9.50
C VAL A 27 -3.84 -3.93 -9.24
N LEU A 28 -3.54 -4.46 -8.07
CA LEU A 28 -2.27 -5.13 -7.77
C LEU A 28 -2.55 -6.53 -7.23
N ASN A 29 -2.39 -7.53 -8.10
CA ASN A 29 -2.68 -8.94 -7.80
C ASN A 29 -1.54 -9.63 -7.06
N ARG A 30 -1.02 -8.99 -6.01
CA ARG A 30 0.03 -9.47 -5.11
C ARG A 30 -0.32 -9.07 -3.69
N SER A 31 0.24 -9.78 -2.71
CA SER A 31 0.12 -9.34 -1.33
C SER A 31 0.88 -8.03 -1.14
N ALA A 32 0.13 -6.96 -0.90
CA ALA A 32 0.61 -5.62 -0.62
C ALA A 32 -0.37 -4.93 0.34
N PRO A 33 -0.46 -5.42 1.60
CA PRO A 33 -1.41 -4.90 2.56
C PRO A 33 -1.03 -3.51 3.05
N ASP A 34 -2.01 -2.79 3.58
CA ASP A 34 -1.85 -1.48 4.20
C ASP A 34 -1.17 -0.48 3.25
N PRO A 35 -1.77 -0.24 2.06
CA PRO A 35 -1.14 0.59 1.03
C PRO A 35 -1.15 2.07 1.40
N THR A 36 -0.05 2.75 1.15
CA THR A 36 0.06 4.21 1.09
C THR A 36 0.58 4.60 -0.29
N VAL A 37 0.16 5.74 -0.83
CA VAL A 37 0.51 6.17 -2.18
C VAL A 37 0.89 7.65 -2.22
N ILE A 38 1.90 7.99 -3.02
CA ILE A 38 2.28 9.38 -3.29
C ILE A 38 2.41 9.61 -4.80
N ARG A 39 1.90 10.73 -5.28
CA ARG A 39 2.11 11.18 -6.67
C ARG A 39 3.34 12.08 -6.74
N VAL A 40 4.30 11.74 -7.61
CA VAL A 40 5.50 12.54 -7.89
C VAL A 40 5.63 12.71 -9.40
N GLY A 41 5.37 13.92 -9.88
CA GLY A 41 5.24 14.16 -11.31
C GLY A 41 4.09 13.38 -11.93
N ASN A 42 4.37 12.57 -12.94
CA ASN A 42 3.40 11.71 -13.61
C ASN A 42 3.43 10.25 -13.12
N LEU A 43 4.07 9.97 -12.00
CA LEU A 43 4.17 8.63 -11.40
C LEU A 43 3.54 8.61 -10.01
N PHE A 44 2.89 7.49 -9.72
CA PHE A 44 2.44 7.11 -8.40
C PHE A 44 3.39 6.07 -7.83
N TYR A 45 3.75 6.22 -6.56
CA TYR A 45 4.55 5.25 -5.81
C TYR A 45 3.72 4.71 -4.67
N LEU A 46 3.53 3.39 -4.64
CA LEU A 46 2.81 2.67 -3.59
C LEU A 46 3.79 1.91 -2.74
N TYR A 47 3.59 2.00 -1.43
CA TYR A 47 4.33 1.24 -0.42
C TYR A 47 3.33 0.44 0.41
N SER A 48 3.77 -0.67 0.99
CA SER A 48 2.89 -1.52 1.79
C SER A 48 3.62 -2.22 2.93
N THR A 49 2.87 -2.78 3.84
CA THR A 49 3.39 -3.72 4.84
C THR A 49 4.24 -4.79 4.17
N GLU A 50 5.31 -5.20 4.84
CA GLU A 50 6.34 -6.09 4.31
C GLU A 50 5.94 -7.57 4.21
N ASP A 51 4.99 -7.91 3.38
CA ASP A 51 4.89 -9.28 2.87
C ASP A 51 6.05 -9.59 1.92
N VAL A 52 6.55 -8.55 1.23
CA VAL A 52 7.90 -8.52 0.67
C VAL A 52 8.81 -7.81 1.67
N ARG A 53 9.81 -8.50 2.20
CA ARG A 53 10.69 -7.97 3.25
C ARG A 53 11.30 -6.61 2.87
N ASN A 54 11.39 -5.71 3.84
CA ASN A 54 11.96 -4.36 3.75
C ASN A 54 11.08 -3.30 3.06
N VAL A 55 9.76 -3.48 3.08
CA VAL A 55 8.75 -2.55 2.55
C VAL A 55 8.85 -2.39 1.02
N PRO A 56 8.03 -3.10 0.26
CA PRO A 56 8.06 -3.04 -1.20
C PRO A 56 7.60 -1.67 -1.71
N ILE A 57 8.16 -1.28 -2.85
CA ILE A 57 7.78 -0.10 -3.61
C ILE A 57 7.24 -0.56 -4.96
N TYR A 58 6.08 -0.06 -5.32
CA TYR A 58 5.48 -0.25 -6.64
C TYR A 58 5.28 1.11 -7.30
N ALA A 59 5.37 1.17 -8.63
CA ALA A 59 5.13 2.40 -9.39
C ALA A 59 4.02 2.20 -10.42
N SER A 60 3.25 3.26 -10.66
CA SER A 60 2.16 3.29 -11.66
C SER A 60 2.05 4.67 -12.28
N ARG A 61 1.52 4.74 -13.52
CA ARG A 61 1.12 6.01 -14.16
C ARG A 61 -0.37 6.30 -14.01
N ASN A 62 -1.17 5.30 -13.65
CA ASN A 62 -2.63 5.39 -13.75
C ASN A 62 -3.39 4.75 -12.58
N LEU A 63 -2.73 4.36 -11.49
CA LEU A 63 -3.28 3.64 -10.32
C LEU A 63 -3.80 2.22 -10.62
N VAL A 64 -3.83 1.80 -11.89
CA VAL A 64 -4.38 0.52 -12.32
C VAL A 64 -3.29 -0.52 -12.59
N ARG A 65 -2.21 -0.10 -13.25
CA ARG A 65 -1.08 -0.97 -13.62
C ARG A 65 0.13 -0.63 -12.76
N TRP A 66 0.54 -1.57 -11.92
CA TRP A 66 1.62 -1.41 -10.98
C TRP A 66 2.82 -2.29 -11.32
N GLN A 67 4.00 -1.71 -11.27
CA GLN A 67 5.26 -2.42 -11.41
C GLN A 67 6.01 -2.41 -10.10
N TYR A 68 6.62 -3.55 -9.73
CA TYR A 68 7.51 -3.63 -8.58
C TYR A 68 8.80 -2.86 -8.86
N PHE A 69 9.20 -2.02 -7.92
CA PHE A 69 10.34 -1.11 -8.10
C PHE A 69 11.51 -1.37 -7.15
N GLY A 70 11.36 -2.25 -6.20
CA GLY A 70 12.35 -2.53 -5.17
C GLY A 70 11.77 -2.42 -3.76
N THR A 71 12.63 -2.10 -2.79
CA THR A 71 12.24 -1.97 -1.38
C THR A 71 12.84 -0.72 -0.75
N CYS A 72 12.15 -0.16 0.25
CA CYS A 72 12.62 1.03 0.98
C CYS A 72 13.97 0.80 1.64
N PHE A 73 14.14 -0.37 2.25
CA PHE A 73 15.35 -0.73 2.99
C PHE A 73 16.05 -1.94 2.37
N LYS A 74 17.32 -2.11 2.72
CA LYS A 74 18.08 -3.35 2.53
C LYS A 74 18.17 -4.09 3.86
N ASN A 75 18.64 -5.34 3.85
CA ASN A 75 18.78 -6.12 5.08
C ASN A 75 19.74 -5.49 6.10
N ASP A 76 20.77 -4.82 5.63
CA ASP A 76 21.79 -4.12 6.42
C ASP A 76 21.38 -2.71 6.86
N THR A 77 20.39 -2.10 6.19
CA THR A 77 19.87 -0.77 6.54
C THR A 77 18.48 -0.82 7.18
N ARG A 78 17.98 -2.03 7.45
CA ARG A 78 16.66 -2.26 8.04
C ARG A 78 16.55 -1.68 9.45
N PRO A 79 15.48 -0.92 9.80
CA PRO A 79 15.24 -0.40 11.15
C PRO A 79 15.28 -1.48 12.24
N GLN A 80 15.91 -1.17 13.38
CA GLN A 80 16.17 -2.11 14.47
C GLN A 80 15.46 -1.77 15.79
N MET A 81 14.57 -0.76 15.85
CA MET A 81 13.91 -0.32 17.08
C MET A 81 13.11 -1.45 17.80
N VAL A 82 12.61 -2.43 17.05
CA VAL A 82 12.06 -3.70 17.54
C VAL A 82 12.77 -4.79 16.76
N PRO A 83 13.79 -5.46 17.28
CA PRO A 83 14.76 -6.22 16.48
C PRO A 83 14.16 -7.30 15.57
N ASN A 84 13.20 -8.08 16.07
CA ASN A 84 12.57 -9.15 15.30
C ASN A 84 11.28 -8.69 14.59
N GLY A 85 10.79 -7.50 14.91
CA GLY A 85 9.52 -6.99 14.41
C GLY A 85 9.48 -6.83 12.90
N GLY A 86 8.29 -7.00 12.35
CA GLY A 86 7.94 -6.63 10.99
C GLY A 86 7.88 -5.11 10.81
N ILE A 87 7.98 -4.64 9.57
CA ILE A 87 7.70 -3.25 9.21
C ILE A 87 6.30 -3.23 8.60
N TRP A 88 5.35 -2.59 9.30
CA TRP A 88 3.94 -2.62 8.94
C TRP A 88 3.43 -1.21 8.67
N ALA A 89 2.33 -1.14 7.91
CA ALA A 89 1.55 0.05 7.63
C ALA A 89 2.43 1.30 7.45
N PRO A 90 3.23 1.38 6.38
CA PRO A 90 4.01 2.57 6.08
C PRO A 90 3.08 3.72 5.67
N ASP A 91 3.54 4.95 5.90
CA ASP A 91 2.90 6.18 5.43
C ASP A 91 3.95 7.07 4.79
N ILE A 92 3.81 7.31 3.48
CA ILE A 92 4.77 8.07 2.67
C ILE A 92 4.32 9.50 2.45
N ASN A 93 5.23 10.44 2.68
CA ASN A 93 4.97 11.87 2.51
C ASN A 93 6.16 12.59 1.89
N GLN A 94 5.92 13.75 1.32
CA GLN A 94 6.97 14.69 0.96
C GLN A 94 6.94 15.88 1.92
N ILE A 95 8.04 16.10 2.64
CA ILE A 95 8.21 17.23 3.56
C ILE A 95 9.44 18.03 3.10
N GLY A 96 9.19 19.23 2.58
CA GLY A 96 10.24 20.01 1.91
C GLY A 96 10.78 19.29 0.68
N ASP A 97 12.07 19.06 0.64
CA ASP A 97 12.78 18.37 -0.44
C ASP A 97 12.98 16.86 -0.19
N LYS A 98 12.50 16.34 0.94
CA LYS A 98 12.67 14.94 1.34
C LYS A 98 11.38 14.14 1.24
N PHE A 99 11.53 12.85 0.92
CA PHE A 99 10.51 11.86 1.09
C PHE A 99 10.66 11.24 2.48
N VAL A 100 9.59 11.31 3.26
CA VAL A 100 9.55 10.88 4.65
C VAL A 100 8.60 9.69 4.75
N LEU A 101 9.11 8.58 5.22
CA LEU A 101 8.35 7.35 5.44
C LEU A 101 8.20 7.13 6.94
N TYR A 102 6.99 7.27 7.45
CA TYR A 102 6.65 6.76 8.78
C TYR A 102 6.31 5.29 8.66
N TYR A 103 6.63 4.50 9.67
CA TYR A 103 6.38 3.06 9.64
C TYR A 103 6.14 2.52 11.05
N SER A 104 5.33 1.50 11.15
CA SER A 104 5.20 0.70 12.37
C SER A 104 6.29 -0.36 12.43
N LYS A 105 6.83 -0.60 13.61
CA LYS A 105 7.71 -1.72 13.87
C LYS A 105 7.10 -2.56 14.99
N SER A 106 6.66 -3.78 14.67
CA SER A 106 5.81 -4.58 15.56
C SER A 106 6.01 -6.08 15.38
N GLU A 107 5.61 -6.83 16.41
CA GLU A 107 5.42 -8.28 16.39
C GLU A 107 4.00 -8.60 16.86
N TRP A 108 3.43 -9.72 16.38
CA TRP A 108 2.13 -10.18 16.85
C TRP A 108 2.15 -10.42 18.36
N GLY A 109 1.22 -9.77 19.09
CA GLY A 109 1.13 -9.83 20.54
C GLY A 109 2.05 -8.86 21.28
N GLY A 110 2.96 -8.16 20.60
CA GLY A 110 3.88 -7.17 21.19
C GLY A 110 3.30 -5.77 21.29
N GLU A 111 2.05 -5.62 21.75
CA GLU A 111 1.32 -4.34 21.72
C GLU A 111 1.96 -3.22 22.57
N TRP A 112 2.78 -3.55 23.56
CA TRP A 112 3.49 -2.57 24.40
C TRP A 112 4.91 -2.30 23.92
N GLU A 113 5.49 -3.20 23.14
CA GLU A 113 6.85 -3.15 22.62
C GLU A 113 6.92 -2.58 21.19
N CYS A 114 5.79 -2.53 20.47
CA CYS A 114 5.70 -1.93 19.13
C CYS A 114 5.80 -0.41 19.19
N GLY A 115 6.02 0.20 18.05
CA GLY A 115 6.13 1.65 17.96
C GLY A 115 6.28 2.16 16.54
N ILE A 116 6.44 3.46 16.42
CA ILE A 116 6.55 4.18 15.14
C ILE A 116 7.96 4.73 14.98
N GLY A 117 8.54 4.46 13.83
CA GLY A 117 9.79 5.02 13.36
C GLY A 117 9.60 5.92 12.15
N VAL A 118 10.67 6.60 11.78
CA VAL A 118 10.72 7.50 10.62
C VAL A 118 11.99 7.28 9.83
N ALA A 119 11.87 7.29 8.50
CA ALA A 119 12.99 7.19 7.57
C ALA A 119 12.86 8.26 6.48
N VAL A 120 13.98 8.64 5.87
CA VAL A 120 14.03 9.69 4.86
C VAL A 120 14.78 9.25 3.61
N ALA A 121 14.39 9.81 2.45
CA ALA A 121 15.08 9.61 1.19
C ALA A 121 15.05 10.89 0.34
N ASP A 122 15.99 11.00 -0.62
CA ASP A 122 16.01 12.08 -1.62
C ASP A 122 15.11 11.78 -2.82
N SER A 123 14.62 10.55 -2.90
CA SER A 123 13.77 10.06 -4.00
C SER A 123 12.66 9.17 -3.46
N PRO A 124 11.45 9.16 -4.07
CA PRO A 124 10.39 8.23 -3.69
C PRO A 124 10.79 6.75 -3.91
N ARG A 125 11.82 6.52 -4.69
CA ARG A 125 12.39 5.20 -4.97
C ARG A 125 13.38 4.72 -3.89
N GLY A 126 13.65 5.54 -2.90
CA GLY A 126 14.70 5.31 -1.92
C GLY A 126 16.12 5.44 -2.50
N PRO A 127 17.16 4.82 -1.88
CA PRO A 127 17.04 4.08 -0.64
C PRO A 127 16.67 4.99 0.54
N PHE A 128 15.83 4.46 1.45
CA PHE A 128 15.49 5.18 2.67
C PHE A 128 16.53 4.94 3.75
N THR A 129 16.88 6.01 4.45
CA THR A 129 17.75 5.98 5.64
C THR A 129 16.88 6.08 6.88
N ASP A 130 16.99 5.09 7.77
CA ASP A 130 16.31 5.11 9.05
C ASP A 130 16.84 6.25 9.93
N VAL A 131 15.98 7.17 10.33
CA VAL A 131 16.29 8.25 11.29
C VAL A 131 16.18 7.72 12.73
N GLY A 132 15.31 6.71 12.93
CA GLY A 132 15.09 6.07 14.20
C GLY A 132 13.63 6.12 14.67
N LYS A 133 13.41 5.76 15.93
CA LYS A 133 12.09 5.75 16.53
C LYS A 133 11.58 7.17 16.82
N LEU A 134 10.29 7.39 16.59
CA LEU A 134 9.56 8.52 17.17
C LEU A 134 9.15 8.18 18.61
N PHE A 135 8.60 6.99 18.83
CA PHE A 135 8.23 6.45 20.14
C PHE A 135 7.91 4.95 20.06
N ILE A 136 7.87 4.33 21.26
CA ILE A 136 7.36 2.97 21.50
C ILE A 136 6.11 3.08 22.37
N SER A 137 5.19 2.11 22.29
CA SER A 137 3.91 2.08 22.99
C SER A 137 4.03 2.36 24.49
N ASN A 138 4.96 1.72 25.19
CA ASN A 138 5.18 1.92 26.63
C ASN A 138 5.76 3.30 26.95
N GLU A 139 6.52 3.93 26.06
CA GLU A 139 7.09 5.28 26.26
C GLU A 139 6.03 6.35 26.06
N ILE A 140 5.22 6.24 24.98
CA ILE A 140 4.15 7.19 24.71
C ILE A 140 2.90 6.94 25.55
N GLY A 141 2.80 5.76 26.21
CA GLY A 141 1.67 5.37 27.04
C GLY A 141 0.38 5.17 26.23
N VAL A 142 0.49 4.53 25.06
CA VAL A 142 -0.62 4.10 24.23
C VAL A 142 -0.29 2.69 23.76
N GLN A 143 -1.12 1.73 24.14
CA GLN A 143 -1.00 0.34 23.73
C GLN A 143 -1.26 0.21 22.23
N ASN A 144 -0.53 -0.68 21.55
CA ASN A 144 -0.62 -0.93 20.12
C ASN A 144 -0.44 0.33 19.25
N SER A 145 0.67 1.06 19.53
CA SER A 145 1.06 2.28 18.78
C SER A 145 1.65 1.91 17.43
N ILE A 146 0.77 1.62 16.48
CA ILE A 146 1.07 1.30 15.07
C ILE A 146 0.18 2.14 14.15
N ASP A 147 0.29 1.93 12.85
CA ASP A 147 -0.50 2.57 11.79
C ASP A 147 -0.36 4.09 11.79
N PRO A 148 0.85 4.60 11.53
CA PRO A 148 1.08 6.03 11.44
C PRO A 148 0.39 6.62 10.22
N PHE A 149 -0.15 7.81 10.37
CA PHE A 149 -0.62 8.65 9.28
C PHE A 149 -0.22 10.11 9.54
N PHE A 150 0.41 10.74 8.57
CA PHE A 150 0.86 12.12 8.64
C PHE A 150 -0.08 13.06 7.90
N ILE A 151 -0.29 14.25 8.44
CA ILE A 151 -0.95 15.35 7.73
C ILE A 151 -0.35 16.69 8.12
N GLU A 152 -0.17 17.57 7.13
CA GLU A 152 0.10 18.99 7.38
C GLU A 152 -1.19 19.80 7.24
N ASP A 153 -1.48 20.59 8.25
CA ASP A 153 -2.64 21.48 8.26
C ASP A 153 -2.29 22.86 8.84
N ASN A 154 -2.50 23.91 8.05
CA ASN A 154 -2.22 25.31 8.42
C ASN A 154 -0.78 25.50 8.95
N GLY A 155 0.20 24.89 8.30
CA GLY A 155 1.62 24.98 8.65
C GLY A 155 2.03 24.17 9.90
N LYS A 156 1.14 23.36 10.42
CA LYS A 156 1.41 22.42 11.51
C LYS A 156 1.37 21.00 11.00
N LYS A 157 2.30 20.20 11.50
CA LYS A 157 2.43 18.79 11.14
C LYS A 157 1.90 17.92 12.27
N TYR A 158 1.06 16.96 11.92
CA TYR A 158 0.46 16.04 12.86
C TYR A 158 0.71 14.59 12.44
N LEU A 159 0.99 13.75 13.43
CA LEU A 159 0.98 12.31 13.28
C LEU A 159 -0.24 11.74 13.99
N PHE A 160 -1.01 10.93 13.28
CA PHE A 160 -2.08 10.10 13.82
C PHE A 160 -1.60 8.66 13.92
N TRP A 161 -2.09 7.91 14.88
CA TRP A 161 -1.74 6.50 15.05
C TRP A 161 -2.70 5.78 15.98
N GLY A 162 -2.65 4.45 15.98
CA GLY A 162 -3.33 3.58 16.92
C GLY A 162 -4.14 2.48 16.24
N SER A 163 -4.27 1.37 16.95
CA SER A 163 -4.99 0.19 16.48
C SER A 163 -5.76 -0.44 17.65
N PHE A 164 -7.08 -0.39 17.59
CA PHE A 164 -8.04 -0.98 18.53
C PHE A 164 -7.84 -0.66 20.04
N ARG A 165 -6.95 0.31 20.35
CA ARG A 165 -6.69 0.82 21.72
C ARG A 165 -6.90 2.33 21.77
N GLY A 166 -7.62 2.87 20.80
CA GLY A 166 -7.84 4.29 20.59
C GLY A 166 -6.95 4.86 19.50
N ILE A 167 -7.49 5.84 18.77
CA ILE A 167 -6.74 6.61 17.76
C ILE A 167 -6.30 7.91 18.41
N TYR A 168 -5.02 8.21 18.27
CA TYR A 168 -4.39 9.40 18.86
C TYR A 168 -3.76 10.27 17.77
N CYS A 169 -3.54 11.54 18.09
CA CYS A 169 -2.70 12.43 17.29
C CYS A 169 -1.76 13.23 18.18
N ILE A 170 -0.64 13.68 17.59
CA ILE A 170 0.35 14.54 18.22
C ILE A 170 0.95 15.49 17.20
N GLU A 171 1.33 16.71 17.62
CA GLU A 171 2.02 17.67 16.76
C GLU A 171 3.51 17.28 16.63
N LEU A 172 4.00 17.23 15.40
CA LEU A 172 5.42 17.00 15.09
C LEU A 172 6.19 18.32 15.02
N ALA A 173 7.51 18.23 15.08
CA ALA A 173 8.43 19.33 14.77
C ALA A 173 8.31 19.77 13.30
N GLU A 174 8.89 20.90 12.96
CA GLU A 174 8.79 21.51 11.63
C GLU A 174 9.35 20.62 10.51
N ASP A 175 10.38 19.84 10.82
CA ASP A 175 10.99 18.88 9.90
C ASP A 175 10.17 17.57 9.74
N GLY A 176 9.17 17.34 10.61
CA GLY A 176 8.38 16.11 10.63
C GLY A 176 9.11 14.89 11.22
N LEU A 177 10.36 15.01 11.63
CA LEU A 177 11.21 13.88 12.02
C LEU A 177 11.22 13.60 13.51
N SER A 178 10.53 14.42 14.31
CA SER A 178 10.44 14.25 15.76
C SER A 178 9.13 14.82 16.31
N ILE A 179 8.76 14.44 17.53
CA ILE A 179 7.65 15.06 18.25
C ILE A 179 8.05 16.49 18.61
N LYS A 180 7.16 17.45 18.37
CA LYS A 180 7.35 18.83 18.75
C LYS A 180 7.53 18.96 20.26
N ARG A 181 8.57 19.69 20.68
CA ARG A 181 8.83 19.92 22.10
C ARG A 181 7.61 20.52 22.81
N GLY A 182 7.15 19.82 23.86
CA GLY A 182 5.99 20.23 24.65
C GLY A 182 4.64 19.86 24.04
N ALA A 183 4.60 19.18 22.90
CA ALA A 183 3.35 18.64 22.35
C ALA A 183 2.80 17.54 23.26
N SER A 184 1.47 17.49 23.35
CA SER A 184 0.76 16.45 24.07
C SER A 184 -0.10 15.64 23.12
N LYS A 185 -0.10 14.31 23.28
CA LYS A 185 -0.99 13.44 22.54
C LYS A 185 -2.45 13.72 22.86
N ARG A 186 -3.31 13.59 21.88
CA ARG A 186 -4.76 13.71 21.99
C ARG A 186 -5.44 12.49 21.42
N GLN A 187 -6.35 11.88 22.14
CA GLN A 187 -7.23 10.86 21.59
C GLN A 187 -8.30 11.51 20.71
N VAL A 188 -8.52 11.00 19.51
CA VAL A 188 -9.48 11.53 18.51
C VAL A 188 -10.58 10.53 18.17
N ALA A 189 -10.34 9.23 18.36
CA ALA A 189 -11.35 8.18 18.23
C ALA A 189 -11.19 7.10 19.31
N GLY A 190 -12.24 6.32 19.52
CA GLY A 190 -12.28 5.22 20.47
C GLY A 190 -11.52 3.98 19.98
N THR A 191 -11.97 2.81 20.43
CA THR A 191 -11.26 1.53 20.27
C THR A 191 -11.80 0.67 19.12
N LEU A 192 -12.68 1.20 18.28
CA LEU A 192 -13.32 0.44 17.20
C LEU A 192 -12.39 0.19 16.02
N THR A 193 -11.47 1.13 15.75
CA THR A 193 -10.77 1.21 14.48
C THR A 193 -9.24 1.15 14.62
N GLU A 194 -8.62 0.85 13.47
CA GLU A 194 -7.20 1.05 13.16
C GLU A 194 -7.06 1.61 11.74
N GLY A 195 -5.83 1.67 11.19
CA GLY A 195 -5.58 2.06 9.80
C GLY A 195 -6.14 3.44 9.46
N THR A 196 -5.85 4.41 10.32
CA THR A 196 -6.45 5.75 10.24
C THR A 196 -5.86 6.56 9.10
N TYR A 197 -6.75 7.15 8.29
CA TYR A 197 -6.43 8.14 7.27
C TYR A 197 -7.32 9.38 7.45
N ILE A 198 -6.74 10.59 7.32
CA ILE A 198 -7.49 11.84 7.41
C ILE A 198 -7.51 12.54 6.05
N HIS A 199 -8.70 12.69 5.48
CA HIS A 199 -8.90 13.44 4.25
C HIS A 199 -9.55 14.80 4.52
N LYS A 200 -9.07 15.84 3.84
CA LYS A 200 -9.67 17.18 3.91
C LYS A 200 -10.51 17.45 2.66
N HIS A 201 -11.80 17.60 2.83
CA HIS A 201 -12.71 17.92 1.74
C HIS A 201 -13.78 18.93 2.22
N ASP A 202 -14.00 19.96 1.42
CA ASP A 202 -15.05 20.97 1.58
C ASP A 202 -15.15 21.56 3.01
N GLY A 203 -14.00 21.87 3.60
CA GLY A 203 -13.88 22.47 4.94
C GLY A 203 -14.14 21.52 6.10
N TYR A 204 -14.20 20.20 5.84
CA TYR A 204 -14.21 19.14 6.82
C TYR A 204 -12.95 18.28 6.74
N TYR A 205 -12.63 17.62 7.83
CA TYR A 205 -11.65 16.56 7.95
C TYR A 205 -12.39 15.25 8.18
N TYR A 206 -12.15 14.26 7.35
CA TYR A 206 -12.78 12.94 7.41
C TYR A 206 -11.78 11.95 7.97
N LEU A 207 -12.06 11.40 9.14
CA LEU A 207 -11.31 10.29 9.70
C LEU A 207 -11.91 9.01 9.14
N ILE A 208 -11.18 8.37 8.25
CA ILE A 208 -11.47 7.05 7.71
C ILE A 208 -10.66 6.06 8.53
N GLY A 209 -11.29 5.04 9.05
CA GLY A 209 -10.64 3.96 9.79
C GLY A 209 -11.21 2.62 9.39
N SER A 210 -10.57 1.56 9.81
CA SER A 210 -11.01 0.21 9.52
C SER A 210 -11.34 -0.55 10.79
N ALA A 211 -12.46 -1.22 10.79
CA ALA A 211 -12.98 -2.01 11.91
C ALA A 211 -13.07 -3.48 11.56
N GLY A 212 -13.24 -4.35 12.55
CA GLY A 212 -13.29 -5.80 12.35
C GLY A 212 -11.91 -6.45 12.33
N SER A 213 -11.81 -7.66 11.81
CA SER A 213 -10.58 -8.46 11.76
C SER A 213 -9.95 -8.46 10.37
N CYS A 214 -8.72 -7.93 10.24
CA CYS A 214 -8.02 -7.75 8.95
C CYS A 214 -7.42 -9.03 8.37
N CYS A 215 -7.04 -9.99 9.21
CA CYS A 215 -5.96 -10.92 8.88
C CYS A 215 -6.40 -12.39 8.94
N GLU A 216 -7.67 -12.68 8.69
CA GLU A 216 -8.29 -14.01 8.75
C GLU A 216 -8.66 -14.60 7.37
N GLY A 217 -7.99 -14.12 6.31
CA GLY A 217 -8.26 -14.58 4.95
C GLY A 217 -9.72 -14.32 4.56
N LEU A 218 -10.39 -15.32 4.00
CA LEU A 218 -11.79 -15.21 3.58
C LEU A 218 -12.80 -15.12 4.75
N ASN A 219 -12.35 -15.34 6.00
CA ASN A 219 -13.15 -15.10 7.20
C ASN A 219 -13.01 -13.66 7.74
N SER A 220 -12.20 -12.83 7.10
CA SER A 220 -12.02 -11.45 7.50
C SER A 220 -13.34 -10.69 7.55
N THR A 221 -13.55 -9.95 8.62
CA THR A 221 -14.69 -9.05 8.83
C THR A 221 -14.29 -7.58 8.69
N TYR A 222 -13.09 -7.34 8.17
CA TYR A 222 -12.55 -5.99 8.01
C TYR A 222 -13.43 -5.16 7.07
N HIS A 223 -13.65 -3.90 7.43
CA HIS A 223 -14.46 -2.95 6.67
C HIS A 223 -14.09 -1.53 7.02
N MET A 224 -14.36 -0.56 6.15
CA MET A 224 -14.08 0.85 6.38
C MET A 224 -15.28 1.59 6.96
N VAL A 225 -14.97 2.52 7.86
CA VAL A 225 -15.92 3.44 8.49
C VAL A 225 -15.38 4.87 8.47
N VAL A 226 -16.25 5.87 8.60
CA VAL A 226 -15.86 7.27 8.53
C VAL A 226 -16.58 8.14 9.56
N ALA A 227 -15.86 9.12 10.09
CA ALA A 227 -16.41 10.22 10.89
C ALA A 227 -15.80 11.56 10.42
N ARG A 228 -16.45 12.71 10.66
CA ARG A 228 -15.91 14.00 10.22
C ARG A 228 -15.83 15.05 11.32
N ALA A 229 -14.95 16.02 11.13
CA ALA A 229 -14.72 17.15 12.04
C ALA A 229 -14.50 18.45 11.27
N ARG A 230 -14.61 19.59 11.95
CA ARG A 230 -14.22 20.91 11.42
C ARG A 230 -12.75 21.24 11.67
N ARG A 231 -12.04 20.46 12.45
CA ARG A 231 -10.62 20.62 12.77
C ARG A 231 -9.91 19.29 12.63
N VAL A 232 -8.69 19.31 12.15
CA VAL A 232 -7.87 18.09 11.95
C VAL A 232 -7.73 17.26 13.24
N THR A 233 -7.67 17.89 14.40
CA THR A 233 -7.58 17.21 15.70
C THR A 233 -8.93 16.88 16.33
N GLY A 234 -10.03 16.94 15.55
CA GLY A 234 -11.38 16.65 16.02
C GLY A 234 -12.03 17.77 16.86
N PRO A 235 -13.11 17.45 17.58
CA PRO A 235 -13.73 16.13 17.70
C PRO A 235 -14.43 15.67 16.42
N TYR A 236 -14.37 14.37 16.14
CA TYR A 236 -14.98 13.72 14.99
C TYR A 236 -16.36 13.16 15.35
N TYR A 237 -17.31 13.29 14.44
CA TYR A 237 -18.71 12.87 14.62
C TYR A 237 -19.23 12.13 13.40
N ASN A 238 -20.19 11.23 13.63
CA ASN A 238 -21.00 10.64 12.58
C ASN A 238 -22.11 11.61 12.12
N ARG A 239 -22.98 11.18 11.17
CA ARG A 239 -24.10 12.01 10.65
C ARG A 239 -25.10 12.43 11.73
N HIS A 240 -25.24 11.63 12.80
CA HIS A 240 -26.17 11.85 13.89
C HIS A 240 -25.57 12.67 15.04
N GLY A 241 -24.37 13.22 14.87
CA GLY A 241 -23.69 14.02 15.91
C GLY A 241 -23.12 13.18 17.06
N GLN A 242 -23.00 11.86 16.87
CA GLN A 242 -22.40 10.96 17.86
C GLN A 242 -20.88 10.89 17.64
N GLY A 243 -20.13 10.95 18.73
CA GLY A 243 -18.67 11.10 18.68
C GLY A 243 -17.90 9.82 18.40
N ALA A 244 -16.88 9.91 17.54
CA ALA A 244 -15.94 8.82 17.26
C ALA A 244 -15.17 8.36 18.51
N LEU A 245 -14.98 9.21 19.49
CA LEU A 245 -14.44 8.83 20.82
C LEU A 245 -15.26 7.75 21.53
N ASN A 246 -16.55 7.67 21.21
CA ASN A 246 -17.46 6.65 21.72
C ASN A 246 -17.76 5.56 20.68
N ASN A 247 -16.88 5.39 19.68
CA ASN A 247 -16.98 4.39 18.63
C ASN A 247 -18.17 4.56 17.67
N TYR A 248 -18.68 5.79 17.47
CA TYR A 248 -19.73 6.10 16.52
C TYR A 248 -19.15 6.61 15.20
N PHE A 249 -19.40 5.86 14.14
CA PHE A 249 -18.97 6.14 12.76
C PHE A 249 -20.12 5.90 11.78
N GLU A 250 -19.95 6.33 10.54
CA GLU A 250 -20.76 5.92 9.39
C GLU A 250 -20.07 4.76 8.66
N PRO A 251 -20.82 3.79 8.14
CA PRO A 251 -20.28 2.80 7.21
C PRO A 251 -19.78 3.49 5.94
N LEU A 252 -18.63 3.03 5.41
CA LEU A 252 -18.07 3.55 4.17
C LEU A 252 -17.92 2.46 3.11
N LEU A 253 -17.32 1.31 3.46
CA LEU A 253 -17.13 0.19 2.54
C LEU A 253 -17.12 -1.13 3.32
N ASP A 254 -17.95 -2.08 2.89
CA ASP A 254 -17.99 -3.44 3.44
C ASP A 254 -17.79 -4.46 2.32
N ARG A 255 -17.56 -5.71 2.67
CA ARG A 255 -17.32 -6.82 1.75
C ARG A 255 -18.50 -7.09 0.82
N ASN A 256 -18.21 -7.70 -0.32
CA ASN A 256 -19.17 -8.41 -1.14
C ASN A 256 -18.76 -9.89 -1.30
N ASP A 257 -19.38 -10.64 -2.24
CA ASP A 257 -19.08 -12.07 -2.45
C ASP A 257 -17.69 -12.29 -3.11
N ASP A 258 -17.13 -11.30 -3.79
CA ASP A 258 -15.88 -11.41 -4.55
C ASP A 258 -14.69 -10.81 -3.79
N ILE A 259 -14.91 -9.77 -2.98
CA ILE A 259 -13.86 -9.03 -2.26
C ILE A 259 -14.20 -9.01 -0.77
N ILE A 260 -13.32 -9.60 0.02
CA ILE A 260 -13.51 -9.87 1.45
C ILE A 260 -12.54 -9.00 2.26
N GLY A 261 -13.04 -8.41 3.35
CA GLY A 261 -12.22 -7.66 4.28
C GLY A 261 -11.56 -6.42 3.66
N PRO A 262 -12.31 -5.53 2.96
CA PRO A 262 -11.76 -4.29 2.41
C PRO A 262 -11.44 -3.31 3.53
N GLY A 263 -10.20 -2.82 3.59
CA GLY A 263 -9.82 -1.86 4.63
C GLY A 263 -8.40 -1.36 4.50
N HIS A 264 -7.99 -0.58 5.49
CA HIS A 264 -6.70 0.09 5.60
C HIS A 264 -6.34 0.79 4.28
N CYS A 265 -7.04 1.89 4.02
CA CYS A 265 -6.95 2.61 2.76
C CYS A 265 -5.72 3.51 2.68
N SER A 266 -5.34 3.82 1.44
CA SER A 266 -4.38 4.86 1.11
C SER A 266 -5.00 6.25 1.17
N GLU A 267 -4.20 7.24 0.82
CA GLU A 267 -4.63 8.58 0.52
C GLU A 267 -5.66 8.59 -0.63
N ILE A 268 -6.63 9.51 -0.57
CA ILE A 268 -7.51 9.79 -1.71
C ILE A 268 -6.71 10.57 -2.75
N VAL A 269 -6.67 10.04 -3.96
CA VAL A 269 -5.98 10.62 -5.10
C VAL A 269 -7.00 11.17 -6.08
N GLN A 270 -6.85 12.44 -6.47
CA GLN A 270 -7.69 13.04 -7.50
C GLN A 270 -7.09 12.82 -8.87
N ASP A 271 -7.90 12.36 -9.83
CA ASP A 271 -7.49 12.25 -11.23
C ASP A 271 -7.58 13.61 -11.97
N ASP A 272 -7.13 13.66 -13.22
CA ASP A 272 -7.08 14.89 -14.00
C ASP A 272 -8.47 15.37 -14.46
N ALA A 273 -9.52 14.54 -14.29
CA ALA A 273 -10.92 14.92 -14.45
C ALA A 273 -11.56 15.42 -13.14
N GLY A 274 -10.80 15.49 -12.06
CA GLY A 274 -11.30 15.92 -10.75
C GLY A 274 -12.09 14.85 -10.01
N GLN A 275 -11.94 13.57 -10.37
CA GLN A 275 -12.57 12.46 -9.69
C GLN A 275 -11.63 11.92 -8.60
N ASP A 276 -12.19 11.62 -7.44
CA ASP A 276 -11.44 11.11 -6.29
C ASP A 276 -11.40 9.57 -6.30
N TRP A 277 -10.23 9.01 -6.01
CA TRP A 277 -9.93 7.59 -6.04
C TRP A 277 -9.22 7.16 -4.76
N ILE A 278 -9.50 5.93 -4.30
CA ILE A 278 -8.92 5.37 -3.09
C ILE A 278 -8.42 3.95 -3.35
N LEU A 279 -7.22 3.66 -2.85
CA LEU A 279 -6.68 2.31 -2.80
C LEU A 279 -6.89 1.74 -1.40
N TYR A 280 -7.08 0.45 -1.29
CA TYR A 280 -7.23 -0.26 -0.03
C TYR A 280 -6.85 -1.72 -0.20
N HIS A 281 -6.60 -2.44 0.88
CA HIS A 281 -6.36 -3.87 0.76
C HIS A 281 -7.62 -4.71 1.00
N GLY A 282 -7.60 -5.94 0.54
CA GLY A 282 -8.63 -6.96 0.76
C GLY A 282 -8.19 -8.32 0.25
N TYR A 283 -9.06 -9.31 0.38
CA TYR A 283 -8.87 -10.65 -0.16
C TYR A 283 -9.80 -10.85 -1.35
N SER A 284 -9.31 -11.54 -2.39
CA SER A 284 -10.14 -11.99 -3.50
C SER A 284 -10.72 -13.36 -3.16
N ALA A 285 -12.05 -13.50 -3.18
CA ALA A 285 -12.74 -14.75 -2.84
C ALA A 285 -12.33 -15.92 -3.76
N ASN A 286 -11.96 -15.61 -5.01
CA ASN A 286 -11.60 -16.61 -6.03
C ASN A 286 -10.12 -17.02 -5.99
N ASP A 287 -9.32 -16.50 -5.07
CA ASP A 287 -7.86 -16.72 -5.02
C ASP A 287 -7.42 -17.53 -3.79
N GLY A 288 -8.33 -18.09 -3.05
CA GLY A 288 -8.02 -18.82 -1.82
C GLY A 288 -7.28 -17.92 -0.80
N ASN A 289 -6.14 -18.40 -0.28
CA ASN A 289 -5.34 -17.66 0.69
C ASN A 289 -4.22 -16.82 0.03
N GLY A 290 -4.48 -16.20 -1.12
CA GLY A 290 -3.49 -15.46 -1.93
C GLY A 290 -2.89 -14.19 -1.31
N GLY A 291 -3.23 -13.88 -0.05
CA GLY A 291 -2.79 -12.67 0.65
C GLY A 291 -3.70 -11.47 0.41
N ARG A 292 -3.44 -10.37 1.12
CA ARG A 292 -4.17 -9.10 0.98
C ARG A 292 -3.67 -8.34 -0.25
N LYS A 293 -4.53 -8.17 -1.24
CA LYS A 293 -4.24 -7.50 -2.51
C LYS A 293 -4.68 -6.04 -2.47
N VAL A 294 -4.28 -5.26 -3.47
CA VAL A 294 -4.70 -3.85 -3.56
C VAL A 294 -5.85 -3.72 -4.55
N PHE A 295 -6.89 -3.06 -4.09
CA PHE A 295 -8.09 -2.73 -4.84
C PHE A 295 -8.20 -1.22 -5.02
N LEU A 296 -8.90 -0.79 -6.04
CA LEU A 296 -9.11 0.61 -6.40
C LEU A 296 -10.60 0.88 -6.56
N ASP A 297 -11.07 1.95 -5.93
CA ASP A 297 -12.44 2.42 -6.12
C ASP A 297 -12.52 3.93 -6.22
N ARG A 298 -13.58 4.40 -6.88
CA ARG A 298 -13.91 5.81 -6.96
C ARG A 298 -14.64 6.27 -5.71
N VAL A 299 -14.25 7.42 -5.17
CA VAL A 299 -14.91 8.10 -4.08
C VAL A 299 -15.86 9.15 -4.64
N TYR A 300 -17.11 9.12 -4.22
CA TYR A 300 -18.14 10.12 -4.52
C TYR A 300 -18.47 10.88 -3.25
N TRP A 301 -18.91 12.11 -3.41
CA TRP A 301 -19.39 12.94 -2.30
C TRP A 301 -20.90 13.14 -2.45
N ASP A 302 -21.66 12.78 -1.42
CA ASP A 302 -23.11 12.98 -1.43
C ASP A 302 -23.49 14.45 -1.18
N GLU A 303 -24.80 14.74 -1.25
CA GLU A 303 -25.32 16.12 -1.11
C GLU A 303 -24.99 16.75 0.25
N ASP A 304 -24.79 15.96 1.29
CA ASP A 304 -24.35 16.40 2.63
C ASP A 304 -22.82 16.46 2.78
N GLY A 305 -22.07 16.18 1.71
CA GLY A 305 -20.62 16.17 1.65
C GLY A 305 -19.99 14.97 2.35
N TRP A 306 -20.65 13.81 2.44
CA TRP A 306 -20.03 12.59 2.95
C TRP A 306 -19.48 11.71 1.83
N PRO A 307 -18.33 11.04 2.06
CA PRO A 307 -17.77 10.14 1.07
C PRO A 307 -18.63 8.89 0.88
N ARG A 308 -18.67 8.40 -0.35
CA ARG A 308 -19.33 7.17 -0.77
C ARG A 308 -18.41 6.40 -1.71
N ILE A 309 -18.38 5.10 -1.57
CA ILE A 309 -17.66 4.18 -2.46
C ILE A 309 -18.70 3.20 -3.02
N GLY A 310 -18.97 3.29 -4.33
CA GLY A 310 -20.01 2.48 -4.97
C GLY A 310 -21.35 2.57 -4.24
N ASP A 311 -21.95 1.42 -4.00
CA ASP A 311 -23.15 1.24 -3.17
C ASP A 311 -22.82 0.87 -1.70
N GLY A 312 -21.55 1.04 -1.30
CA GLY A 312 -21.01 0.63 0.00
C GLY A 312 -20.23 -0.69 -0.06
N THR A 313 -20.06 -1.24 -1.27
CA THR A 313 -19.26 -2.45 -1.51
C THR A 313 -18.20 -2.24 -2.60
N PRO A 314 -17.12 -3.04 -2.64
CA PRO A 314 -16.05 -2.90 -3.62
C PRO A 314 -16.52 -3.11 -5.06
N THR A 315 -15.97 -2.33 -5.98
CA THR A 315 -16.17 -2.49 -7.42
C THR A 315 -15.31 -3.62 -7.98
N ILE A 316 -15.87 -4.46 -8.84
CA ILE A 316 -15.13 -5.54 -9.51
C ILE A 316 -14.40 -5.01 -10.74
N SER A 317 -15.06 -4.14 -11.51
CA SER A 317 -14.50 -3.49 -12.69
C SER A 317 -15.26 -2.20 -12.98
N GLY A 318 -14.61 -1.26 -13.67
CA GLY A 318 -15.22 0.02 -14.02
C GLY A 318 -14.33 0.87 -14.92
N ASP A 319 -14.76 2.10 -15.13
CA ASP A 319 -13.96 3.09 -15.85
C ASP A 319 -12.72 3.45 -15.02
N ALA A 320 -11.55 3.43 -15.65
CA ALA A 320 -10.28 3.75 -15.00
C ALA A 320 -10.15 5.25 -14.69
N PRO A 321 -9.30 5.63 -13.71
CA PRO A 321 -8.92 7.01 -13.48
C PRO A 321 -8.36 7.65 -14.74
N LEU A 322 -8.64 8.93 -14.96
CA LEU A 322 -8.15 9.70 -16.09
C LEU A 322 -6.90 10.48 -15.70
N PHE A 323 -5.75 10.06 -16.22
CA PHE A 323 -4.50 10.82 -16.13
C PHE A 323 -4.01 11.16 -17.53
N GLY A 324 -3.71 12.45 -17.79
CA GLY A 324 -3.16 12.91 -19.07
C GLY A 324 -1.81 12.27 -19.36
N ASP A 325 -1.57 12.02 -20.66
CA ASP A 325 -0.42 11.31 -21.20
C ASP A 325 -0.31 9.85 -20.72
N GLU A 326 -1.20 8.99 -21.24
CA GLU A 326 -0.92 7.57 -21.36
C GLU A 326 0.31 7.35 -22.28
N VAL A 327 1.49 7.70 -21.79
CA VAL A 327 2.70 7.13 -22.35
C VAL A 327 2.74 5.70 -21.82
N ASP A 328 2.78 4.75 -22.75
CA ASP A 328 2.80 3.32 -22.44
C ASP A 328 3.74 2.99 -21.28
N VAL A 329 3.34 2.02 -20.46
CA VAL A 329 4.13 1.51 -19.33
C VAL A 329 5.54 1.06 -19.74
N GLU A 330 5.81 0.94 -21.04
CA GLU A 330 7.12 0.61 -21.62
C GLU A 330 8.22 1.64 -21.35
N ASP A 331 7.88 2.90 -20.96
CA ASP A 331 8.85 3.96 -20.66
C ASP A 331 9.21 4.10 -19.16
N LEU A 332 8.70 3.23 -18.28
CA LEU A 332 9.28 3.14 -16.94
C LEU A 332 10.68 2.53 -17.07
N PRO A 333 11.69 3.04 -16.34
CA PRO A 333 13.04 2.47 -16.39
C PRO A 333 12.95 0.95 -16.22
N GLU A 334 13.60 0.19 -17.10
CA GLU A 334 13.58 -1.28 -17.06
C GLU A 334 13.99 -1.76 -15.67
N GLU A 335 13.06 -2.43 -14.99
CA GLU A 335 13.33 -3.03 -13.70
C GLU A 335 14.20 -4.28 -13.87
N ALA A 336 15.11 -4.45 -12.94
CA ALA A 336 15.74 -5.75 -12.75
C ALA A 336 14.67 -6.73 -12.27
N GLU A 337 14.40 -7.76 -13.06
CA GLU A 337 13.54 -8.87 -12.67
C GLU A 337 14.11 -9.50 -11.40
N GLY A 338 13.34 -9.47 -10.32
CA GLY A 338 13.71 -10.07 -9.05
C GLY A 338 13.02 -11.41 -8.86
N PHE A 339 13.67 -12.31 -8.12
CA PHE A 339 13.11 -13.62 -7.78
C PHE A 339 13.26 -13.88 -6.28
N ILE A 340 12.23 -14.46 -5.69
CA ILE A 340 12.17 -14.79 -4.27
C ILE A 340 12.05 -16.31 -4.14
N VAL A 341 12.93 -16.91 -3.33
CA VAL A 341 12.90 -18.34 -2.98
C VAL A 341 12.50 -18.49 -1.53
N ARG A 342 11.39 -19.20 -1.25
CA ARG A 342 10.89 -19.45 0.11
C ARG A 342 10.25 -20.82 0.26
N PRO A 343 10.39 -21.47 1.44
CA PRO A 343 11.33 -21.13 2.52
C PRO A 343 12.77 -21.37 2.08
N ARG A 344 13.75 -20.77 2.76
CA ARG A 344 15.18 -21.02 2.52
C ARG A 344 15.72 -22.23 3.29
N THR A 345 15.03 -22.62 4.36
CA THR A 345 15.22 -23.93 5.00
C THR A 345 14.09 -24.81 4.55
N VAL A 346 14.41 -25.84 3.80
CA VAL A 346 13.50 -26.69 3.04
C VAL A 346 13.47 -28.07 3.65
N ARG A 347 12.30 -28.67 3.83
CA ARG A 347 12.14 -30.11 4.07
C ARG A 347 11.88 -30.81 2.75
N ASP A 348 10.71 -30.58 2.18
CA ASP A 348 10.27 -31.29 0.99
C ASP A 348 10.19 -30.40 -0.25
N SER A 349 9.98 -29.09 -0.10
CA SER A 349 9.77 -28.21 -1.23
C SER A 349 9.98 -26.73 -0.91
N PHE A 350 10.10 -25.91 -1.96
CA PHE A 350 10.12 -24.46 -1.88
C PHE A 350 9.40 -23.84 -3.08
N PHE A 351 9.11 -22.55 -2.97
CA PHE A 351 8.55 -21.77 -4.05
C PHE A 351 9.60 -20.82 -4.63
N ILE A 352 9.57 -20.67 -5.95
CA ILE A 352 10.19 -19.55 -6.66
C ILE A 352 9.06 -18.62 -7.11
N SER A 353 9.13 -17.35 -6.73
CA SER A 353 8.18 -16.34 -7.14
C SER A 353 8.90 -15.19 -7.83
N SER A 354 8.38 -14.70 -8.95
CA SER A 354 8.86 -13.47 -9.57
C SER A 354 8.33 -12.26 -8.82
N THR A 355 9.08 -11.16 -8.86
CA THR A 355 8.65 -9.84 -8.34
C THR A 355 7.86 -9.03 -9.35
N ILE A 356 7.79 -9.47 -10.62
CA ILE A 356 6.99 -8.86 -11.69
C ILE A 356 5.95 -9.84 -12.20
N ASP A 357 4.82 -9.33 -12.70
CA ASP A 357 3.72 -10.14 -13.26
C ASP A 357 4.06 -10.64 -14.66
N ASN A 358 3.47 -11.78 -15.03
CA ASN A 358 3.66 -12.46 -16.31
C ASN A 358 5.12 -12.82 -16.62
N ALA A 359 5.96 -12.93 -15.59
CA ALA A 359 7.36 -13.29 -15.74
C ALA A 359 7.53 -14.77 -16.07
N HIS A 360 8.16 -15.05 -17.20
CA HIS A 360 8.66 -16.38 -17.54
C HIS A 360 10.11 -16.49 -17.12
N PHE A 361 10.46 -17.54 -16.41
CA PHE A 361 11.82 -17.78 -15.94
C PHE A 361 12.21 -19.25 -16.02
N LYS A 362 13.52 -19.49 -16.10
CA LYS A 362 14.13 -20.80 -15.95
C LYS A 362 14.88 -20.87 -14.65
N TYR A 363 14.94 -22.05 -14.06
CA TYR A 363 15.70 -22.25 -12.83
C TYR A 363 16.53 -23.52 -12.86
N GLN A 364 17.60 -23.52 -12.07
CA GLN A 364 18.42 -24.69 -11.76
C GLN A 364 18.72 -24.70 -10.25
N VAL A 365 18.57 -25.86 -9.62
CA VAL A 365 19.03 -26.12 -8.26
C VAL A 365 20.32 -26.89 -8.38
N VAL A 366 21.39 -26.31 -7.85
CA VAL A 366 22.78 -26.82 -8.02
C VAL A 366 23.35 -27.15 -6.65
N ALA A 367 23.86 -28.36 -6.49
CA ALA A 367 24.63 -28.74 -5.31
C ALA A 367 25.96 -27.97 -5.25
N LEU A 368 26.58 -27.87 -4.06
CA LEU A 368 27.79 -27.07 -3.90
C LEU A 368 29.00 -27.61 -4.73
N HIS A 369 28.95 -28.86 -5.14
CA HIS A 369 29.99 -29.48 -6.01
C HIS A 369 29.69 -29.29 -7.53
N GLY A 370 28.63 -28.53 -7.87
CA GLY A 370 28.32 -28.14 -9.24
C GLY A 370 27.29 -29.00 -9.99
N GLU A 371 26.78 -30.07 -9.39
CA GLU A 371 25.78 -30.94 -9.99
C GLU A 371 24.39 -30.24 -9.99
N VAL A 372 23.68 -30.23 -11.13
CA VAL A 372 22.31 -29.76 -11.25
C VAL A 372 21.37 -30.88 -10.80
N VAL A 373 20.74 -30.72 -9.64
CA VAL A 373 19.82 -31.70 -9.06
C VAL A 373 18.38 -31.51 -9.49
N LYS A 374 17.96 -30.26 -9.77
CA LYS A 374 16.65 -29.91 -10.31
C LYS A 374 16.78 -28.79 -11.34
N GLN A 375 15.92 -28.78 -12.35
CA GLN A 375 15.80 -27.66 -13.28
C GLN A 375 14.41 -27.64 -13.88
N GLY A 376 14.00 -26.48 -14.35
CA GLY A 376 12.71 -26.30 -14.99
C GLY A 376 12.49 -24.86 -15.42
N GLU A 377 11.27 -24.60 -15.84
CA GLU A 377 10.80 -23.27 -16.17
C GLU A 377 9.43 -23.02 -15.51
N GLY A 378 9.10 -21.76 -15.32
CA GLY A 378 7.87 -21.38 -14.70
C GLY A 378 7.39 -19.99 -15.10
N ARG A 379 6.20 -19.67 -14.63
CA ARG A 379 5.60 -18.36 -14.80
C ARG A 379 5.13 -17.86 -13.45
N ASP A 380 5.45 -16.62 -13.12
CA ASP A 380 5.07 -15.88 -11.92
C ASP A 380 5.46 -16.57 -10.60
N ARG A 381 4.93 -17.76 -10.34
CA ARG A 381 5.24 -18.58 -9.16
C ARG A 381 5.18 -20.06 -9.49
N ILE A 382 6.18 -20.79 -9.02
CA ILE A 382 6.23 -22.25 -9.15
C ILE A 382 6.62 -22.90 -7.82
N HIS A 383 6.20 -24.15 -7.68
CA HIS A 383 6.58 -25.05 -6.60
C HIS A 383 7.67 -25.99 -7.08
N VAL A 384 8.75 -26.12 -6.32
CA VAL A 384 9.87 -27.00 -6.61
C VAL A 384 9.95 -28.06 -5.54
N ASP A 385 9.74 -29.33 -5.93
CA ASP A 385 9.85 -30.49 -5.06
C ASP A 385 11.31 -30.89 -4.88
N MET A 386 11.73 -31.06 -3.62
CA MET A 386 13.06 -31.46 -3.19
C MET A 386 13.05 -32.76 -2.38
N SER A 387 11.91 -33.46 -2.30
CA SER A 387 11.72 -34.65 -1.44
C SER A 387 12.69 -35.79 -1.76
N ASP A 388 13.08 -35.93 -3.03
CA ASP A 388 14.02 -36.91 -3.54
C ASP A 388 15.50 -36.45 -3.55
N THR A 389 15.78 -35.26 -3.02
CA THR A 389 17.10 -34.64 -3.05
C THR A 389 17.82 -34.87 -1.71
N PRO A 390 19.13 -35.20 -1.67
CA PRO A 390 19.87 -35.37 -0.42
C PRO A 390 19.83 -34.11 0.46
N GLU A 391 20.03 -34.29 1.76
CA GLU A 391 20.22 -33.19 2.69
C GLU A 391 21.51 -32.42 2.33
N GLY A 392 21.45 -31.09 2.46
CA GLY A 392 22.60 -30.28 2.13
C GLY A 392 22.25 -28.85 1.73
N MET A 393 23.28 -28.11 1.40
CA MET A 393 23.15 -26.75 0.90
C MET A 393 23.15 -26.76 -0.63
N TYR A 394 22.22 -25.99 -1.20
CA TYR A 394 22.04 -25.85 -2.64
C TYR A 394 21.98 -24.38 -3.04
N ILE A 395 22.31 -24.10 -4.30
CA ILE A 395 22.17 -22.80 -4.93
C ILE A 395 21.04 -22.91 -5.93
N VAL A 396 20.05 -22.04 -5.83
CA VAL A 396 18.95 -21.88 -6.79
C VAL A 396 19.34 -20.74 -7.72
N ASN A 397 19.70 -21.05 -8.95
CA ASN A 397 19.95 -20.08 -10.00
C ASN A 397 18.66 -19.88 -10.79
N ILE A 398 18.23 -18.64 -10.97
CA ILE A 398 16.98 -18.29 -11.64
C ILE A 398 17.32 -17.23 -12.70
N LYS A 399 16.85 -17.46 -13.92
CA LYS A 399 17.08 -16.57 -15.06
C LYS A 399 15.76 -16.22 -15.72
N GLY A 400 15.39 -14.96 -15.66
CA GLY A 400 14.27 -14.36 -16.36
C GLY A 400 14.69 -13.62 -17.63
N LYS A 401 13.74 -12.92 -18.23
CA LYS A 401 13.98 -12.14 -19.45
C LYS A 401 14.85 -10.90 -19.17
N LYS A 402 14.69 -10.29 -18.00
CA LYS A 402 15.30 -9.00 -17.63
C LYS A 402 16.38 -9.12 -16.54
N GLY A 403 16.66 -10.31 -16.04
CA GLY A 403 17.66 -10.51 -14.99
C GLY A 403 17.87 -11.95 -14.58
N GLU A 404 18.89 -12.14 -13.77
CA GLU A 404 19.20 -13.42 -13.13
C GLU A 404 19.57 -13.22 -11.68
N THR A 405 19.30 -14.23 -10.85
CA THR A 405 19.65 -14.23 -9.42
C THR A 405 20.05 -15.63 -8.95
N SER A 406 20.85 -15.68 -7.90
CA SER A 406 21.23 -16.90 -7.23
C SER A 406 20.91 -16.80 -5.75
N GLN A 407 20.22 -17.79 -5.20
CA GLN A 407 19.86 -17.83 -3.78
C GLN A 407 20.23 -19.17 -3.16
N LYS A 408 20.67 -19.13 -1.89
CA LYS A 408 21.01 -20.35 -1.15
C LYS A 408 19.80 -20.91 -0.42
N ILE A 409 19.61 -22.21 -0.47
CA ILE A 409 18.65 -22.97 0.35
C ILE A 409 19.37 -24.08 1.12
N LEU A 410 18.83 -24.44 2.28
CA LEU A 410 19.30 -25.54 3.11
C LEU A 410 18.22 -26.62 3.17
N ARG A 411 18.47 -27.79 2.57
CA ARG A 411 17.62 -28.98 2.69
C ARG A 411 17.92 -29.68 4.02
N LYS A 412 16.91 -29.83 4.87
CA LYS A 412 16.94 -30.54 6.15
C LYS A 412 16.00 -31.75 6.12
N PRO A 413 16.17 -32.71 7.03
CA PRO A 413 15.28 -33.86 7.13
C PRO A 413 13.86 -33.48 7.48
#